data_d67807201b3185a98843b55121116e11
#
_entry.id   d67807201b3185a98843b55121116e11
#
_cell.length_a   1.000
_cell.length_b   1.000
_cell.length_c   1.000
_cell.angle_alpha   90.00
_cell.angle_beta   90.00
_cell.angle_gamma   90.00
#
_symmetry.space_group_name_H-M   'P 1'
#
loop_
_entity.id
_entity.type
_entity.pdbx_description
1 polymer ?
#
loop_
_entity_poly.entity_id
_entity_poly.type
_entity_poly.pdbx_seq_one_letter_code
_entity_poly.pdbx_strand_id
1 'polypeptide(L)'
;DNITEVKEGDIFYIHVLNRILAYEVNQIKVVLPENISDLLINRNKDYVTLVTCTPYGINSHRLLVRGERVPYKEAKKKEKTKKKSNSMWKAYALVIVLAVVLIILLWYYFHIKSSSKKKQRKKKQRKKQVRRNEK
;
A
#
# COMPACT_ATOMS: atom_id res chain seq x y z
N ASP A 1 -2.38 -15.87 -8.52
CA ASP A 1 -1.82 -14.51 -8.68
C ASP A 1 -2.12 -14.03 -10.11
N ASN A 2 -2.56 -12.79 -10.23
CA ASN A 2 -2.97 -12.21 -11.51
C ASN A 2 -1.73 -11.56 -12.18
N ILE A 3 -1.34 -12.03 -13.38
CA ILE A 3 -0.18 -11.51 -14.12
C ILE A 3 -0.31 -10.02 -14.47
N THR A 4 -1.53 -9.48 -14.51
CA THR A 4 -1.78 -8.06 -14.78
C THR A 4 -1.47 -7.13 -13.61
N GLU A 5 -1.27 -7.67 -12.40
CA GLU A 5 -0.93 -6.92 -11.19
C GLU A 5 0.57 -6.90 -10.90
N VAL A 6 1.35 -7.64 -11.69
CA VAL A 6 2.81 -7.72 -11.56
C VAL A 6 3.45 -6.37 -11.89
N LYS A 7 4.50 -6.03 -11.14
CA LYS A 7 5.26 -4.77 -11.29
C LYS A 7 6.74 -5.07 -11.53
N GLU A 8 7.44 -4.10 -12.12
CA GLU A 8 8.90 -4.18 -12.21
C GLU A 8 9.52 -4.32 -10.80
N GLY A 9 10.52 -5.20 -10.69
CA GLY A 9 11.13 -5.58 -9.42
C GLY A 9 10.38 -6.67 -8.64
N ASP A 10 9.25 -7.20 -9.14
CA ASP A 10 8.64 -8.39 -8.59
C ASP A 10 9.42 -9.64 -9.00
N ILE A 11 9.31 -10.72 -8.22
CA ILE A 11 10.02 -11.96 -8.47
C ILE A 11 9.02 -13.05 -8.78
N PHE A 12 9.28 -13.81 -9.83
CA PHE A 12 8.56 -15.04 -10.13
C PHE A 12 9.51 -16.24 -10.19
N TYR A 13 8.97 -17.42 -9.98
CA TYR A 13 9.72 -18.65 -9.92
C TYR A 13 9.24 -19.62 -10.98
N ILE A 14 10.19 -20.26 -11.67
CA ILE A 14 9.91 -21.34 -12.59
C ILE A 14 10.47 -22.61 -11.99
N HIS A 15 9.62 -23.61 -11.83
CA HIS A 15 9.97 -24.92 -11.34
C HIS A 15 10.22 -25.85 -12.50
N VAL A 16 11.46 -26.30 -12.68
CA VAL A 16 11.87 -27.22 -13.74
C VAL A 16 12.53 -28.43 -13.08
N LEU A 17 11.87 -29.58 -13.15
CA LEU A 17 12.34 -30.80 -12.46
C LEU A 17 12.68 -30.49 -10.97
N ASN A 18 13.94 -30.72 -10.59
CA ASN A 18 14.43 -30.49 -9.23
C ASN A 18 15.08 -29.10 -9.03
N ARG A 19 14.87 -28.16 -9.94
CA ARG A 19 15.46 -26.82 -9.89
C ARG A 19 14.38 -25.74 -9.80
N ILE A 20 14.66 -24.74 -8.97
CA ILE A 20 13.86 -23.53 -8.90
C ILE A 20 14.67 -22.39 -9.49
N LEU A 21 14.15 -21.80 -10.54
CA LEU A 21 14.74 -20.69 -11.26
C LEU A 21 14.01 -19.43 -10.85
N ALA A 22 14.73 -18.41 -10.37
CA ALA A 22 14.15 -17.15 -9.95
C ALA A 22 14.45 -16.06 -10.98
N TYR A 23 13.43 -15.29 -11.33
CA TYR A 23 13.51 -14.19 -12.28
C TYR A 23 12.92 -12.93 -11.67
N GLU A 24 13.62 -11.82 -11.81
CA GLU A 24 13.15 -10.50 -11.40
C GLU A 24 12.59 -9.76 -12.62
N VAL A 25 11.36 -9.27 -12.52
CA VAL A 25 10.69 -8.54 -13.59
C VAL A 25 11.44 -7.24 -13.87
N ASN A 26 11.92 -7.08 -15.09
CA ASN A 26 12.66 -5.90 -15.55
C ASN A 26 11.96 -5.14 -16.69
N GLN A 27 10.88 -5.69 -17.25
CA GLN A 27 10.14 -5.04 -18.31
C GLN A 27 8.70 -5.55 -18.36
N ILE A 28 7.74 -4.62 -18.50
CA ILE A 28 6.33 -4.93 -18.74
C ILE A 28 5.86 -4.10 -19.94
N LYS A 29 5.34 -4.76 -20.98
CA LYS A 29 4.86 -4.11 -22.20
C LYS A 29 3.55 -4.70 -22.67
N VAL A 30 2.73 -3.86 -23.30
CA VAL A 30 1.57 -4.31 -24.07
C VAL A 30 1.86 -4.04 -25.55
N VAL A 31 1.78 -5.08 -26.37
CA VAL A 31 2.13 -5.03 -27.79
C VAL A 31 1.03 -5.66 -28.63
N LEU A 32 1.04 -5.36 -29.92
CA LEU A 32 0.20 -6.07 -30.89
C LEU A 32 0.70 -7.52 -31.10
N PRO A 33 -0.17 -8.47 -31.45
CA PRO A 33 0.21 -9.88 -31.63
C PRO A 33 1.34 -10.11 -32.64
N GLU A 34 1.45 -9.25 -33.63
CA GLU A 34 2.45 -9.35 -34.71
C GLU A 34 3.84 -8.83 -34.26
N ASN A 35 3.90 -8.07 -33.20
CA ASN A 35 5.16 -7.49 -32.71
C ASN A 35 5.91 -8.46 -31.80
N ILE A 36 6.87 -9.15 -32.36
CA ILE A 36 7.73 -10.13 -31.67
C ILE A 36 9.11 -9.60 -31.30
N SER A 37 9.40 -8.31 -31.53
CA SER A 37 10.74 -7.72 -31.32
C SER A 37 11.23 -7.87 -29.88
N ASP A 38 10.33 -7.80 -28.89
CA ASP A 38 10.66 -7.95 -27.47
C ASP A 38 10.85 -9.42 -27.02
N LEU A 39 10.59 -10.38 -27.92
CA LEU A 39 10.77 -11.82 -27.67
C LEU A 39 12.09 -12.35 -28.24
N LEU A 40 12.89 -11.51 -28.89
CA LEU A 40 14.14 -11.91 -29.50
C LEU A 40 15.16 -12.35 -28.43
N ILE A 41 15.95 -13.38 -28.77
CA ILE A 41 16.96 -13.94 -27.86
C ILE A 41 18.12 -12.95 -27.70
N ASN A 42 18.47 -12.66 -26.47
CA ASN A 42 19.72 -11.98 -26.13
C ASN A 42 20.74 -13.01 -25.61
N ARG A 43 21.82 -13.25 -26.39
CA ARG A 43 22.81 -14.27 -26.04
C ARG A 43 23.59 -14.00 -24.74
N ASN A 44 23.61 -12.78 -24.28
CA ASN A 44 24.36 -12.35 -23.10
C ASN A 44 23.51 -12.30 -21.82
N LYS A 45 22.23 -12.65 -21.91
CA LYS A 45 21.28 -12.52 -20.81
C LYS A 45 20.38 -13.75 -20.72
N ASP A 46 20.08 -14.17 -19.50
CA ASP A 46 19.08 -15.21 -19.23
C ASP A 46 17.73 -14.54 -18.93
N TYR A 47 16.91 -14.41 -19.96
CA TYR A 47 15.58 -13.83 -19.90
C TYR A 47 14.49 -14.89 -20.04
N VAL A 48 13.41 -14.68 -19.32
CA VAL A 48 12.13 -15.37 -19.54
C VAL A 48 11.05 -14.32 -19.71
N THR A 49 10.27 -14.44 -20.76
CA THR A 49 9.13 -13.57 -21.02
C THR A 49 7.83 -14.37 -20.87
N LEU A 50 7.01 -13.98 -19.91
CA LEU A 50 5.64 -14.47 -19.76
C LEU A 50 4.75 -13.70 -20.74
N VAL A 51 3.95 -14.40 -21.52
CA VAL A 51 3.08 -13.81 -22.54
C VAL A 51 1.63 -14.18 -22.22
N THR A 52 0.76 -13.18 -22.18
CA THR A 52 -0.69 -13.40 -22.05
C THR A 52 -1.46 -12.45 -22.94
N CYS A 53 -2.72 -12.78 -23.21
CA CYS A 53 -3.63 -11.93 -23.96
C CYS A 53 -4.21 -10.81 -23.07
N THR A 54 -4.42 -9.62 -23.61
CA THR A 54 -5.03 -8.47 -22.95
C THR A 54 -5.78 -7.59 -23.96
N PRO A 55 -6.85 -6.85 -23.58
CA PRO A 55 -7.62 -6.99 -22.34
C PRO A 55 -8.35 -8.35 -22.26
N TYR A 56 -8.69 -8.76 -21.05
CA TYR A 56 -9.43 -10.01 -20.83
C TYR A 56 -10.73 -10.03 -21.62
N GLY A 57 -10.98 -11.14 -22.34
CA GLY A 57 -12.16 -11.33 -23.17
C GLY A 57 -12.05 -10.75 -24.60
N ILE A 58 -11.33 -9.66 -24.82
CA ILE A 58 -11.10 -9.04 -26.15
C ILE A 58 -9.85 -9.63 -26.81
N ASN A 59 -8.78 -9.80 -26.06
CA ASN A 59 -7.54 -10.47 -26.48
C ASN A 59 -6.84 -9.83 -27.70
N SER A 60 -7.05 -8.54 -27.92
CA SER A 60 -6.51 -7.79 -29.07
C SER A 60 -5.01 -7.53 -28.98
N HIS A 61 -4.44 -7.56 -27.78
CA HIS A 61 -3.03 -7.29 -27.53
C HIS A 61 -2.37 -8.43 -26.74
N ARG A 62 -1.05 -8.34 -26.59
CA ARG A 62 -0.26 -9.25 -25.75
C ARG A 62 0.39 -8.45 -24.63
N LEU A 63 0.22 -8.89 -23.39
CA LEU A 63 0.98 -8.42 -22.25
C LEU A 63 2.24 -9.26 -22.14
N LEU A 64 3.39 -8.61 -22.21
CA LEU A 64 4.71 -9.23 -22.09
C LEU A 64 5.29 -8.83 -20.73
N VAL A 65 5.59 -9.82 -19.89
CA VAL A 65 6.26 -9.62 -18.60
C VAL A 65 7.61 -10.33 -18.68
N ARG A 66 8.70 -9.57 -18.85
CA ARG A 66 10.05 -10.14 -18.96
C ARG A 66 10.75 -10.09 -17.63
N GLY A 67 11.35 -11.21 -17.24
CA GLY A 67 12.22 -11.31 -16.07
C GLY A 67 13.66 -11.67 -16.47
N GLU A 68 14.62 -11.10 -15.75
CA GLU A 68 16.04 -11.46 -15.82
C GLU A 68 16.38 -12.44 -14.69
N ARG A 69 17.22 -13.42 -14.98
CA ARG A 69 17.64 -14.43 -14.03
C ARG A 69 18.35 -13.82 -12.82
N VAL A 70 17.94 -14.20 -11.63
CA VAL A 70 18.59 -13.82 -10.36
C VAL A 70 18.89 -15.07 -9.52
N PRO A 71 19.93 -15.03 -8.68
CA PRO A 71 20.21 -16.13 -7.75
C PRO A 71 19.04 -16.34 -6.79
N TYR A 72 18.61 -17.58 -6.62
CA TYR A 72 17.44 -17.93 -5.77
C TYR A 72 17.56 -17.38 -4.33
N LYS A 73 18.77 -17.41 -3.76
CA LYS A 73 19.01 -16.89 -2.39
C LYS A 73 18.73 -15.38 -2.28
N GLU A 74 19.15 -14.61 -3.30
CA GLU A 74 18.92 -13.16 -3.36
C GLU A 74 17.46 -12.83 -3.60
N ALA A 75 16.80 -13.55 -4.52
CA ALA A 75 15.38 -13.45 -4.77
C ALA A 75 14.56 -13.62 -3.50
N LYS A 76 14.82 -14.68 -2.74
CA LYS A 76 14.14 -14.96 -1.49
C LYS A 76 14.41 -13.92 -0.40
N LYS A 77 15.59 -13.29 -0.38
CA LYS A 77 15.91 -12.19 0.52
C LYS A 77 15.13 -10.92 0.17
N LYS A 78 15.08 -10.54 -1.10
CA LYS A 78 14.31 -9.39 -1.60
C LYS A 78 12.82 -9.53 -1.29
N GLU A 79 12.23 -10.69 -1.53
CA GLU A 79 10.83 -10.98 -1.25
C GLU A 79 10.50 -10.82 0.25
N LYS A 80 11.33 -11.37 1.14
CA LYS A 80 11.16 -11.22 2.59
C LYS A 80 11.23 -9.76 3.04
N THR A 81 12.14 -8.98 2.48
CA THR A 81 12.30 -7.56 2.80
C THR A 81 11.09 -6.74 2.35
N LYS A 82 10.58 -7.00 1.14
CA LYS A 82 9.39 -6.34 0.58
C LYS A 82 8.14 -6.64 1.43
N LYS A 83 7.95 -7.90 1.83
CA LYS A 83 6.84 -8.32 2.70
C LYS A 83 6.90 -7.69 4.09
N LYS A 84 8.10 -7.55 4.68
CA LYS A 84 8.30 -6.91 5.99
C LYS A 84 7.99 -5.40 5.95
N SER A 85 8.41 -4.70 4.89
CA SER A 85 8.13 -3.27 4.72
C SER A 85 6.63 -2.98 4.67
N ASN A 86 5.87 -3.75 3.90
CA ASN A 86 4.42 -3.57 3.79
C ASN A 86 3.67 -3.87 5.11
N SER A 87 4.19 -4.76 5.95
CA SER A 87 3.60 -5.07 7.26
C SER A 87 3.80 -3.94 8.27
N MET A 88 4.98 -3.32 8.29
CA MET A 88 5.27 -2.22 9.22
C MET A 88 4.45 -0.97 8.92
N TRP A 89 4.23 -0.64 7.65
CA TRP A 89 3.38 0.49 7.25
C TRP A 89 1.96 0.38 7.81
N LYS A 90 1.36 -0.82 7.76
CA LYS A 90 0.03 -1.08 8.33
C LYS A 90 0.00 -0.88 9.85
N ALA A 91 1.06 -1.27 10.57
CA ALA A 91 1.17 -1.06 12.01
C ALA A 91 1.25 0.43 12.36
N TYR A 92 2.04 1.23 11.64
CA TYR A 92 2.09 2.68 11.85
C TYR A 92 0.75 3.37 11.56
N ALA A 93 0.03 2.95 10.52
CA ALA A 93 -1.29 3.49 10.21
C ALA A 93 -2.27 3.29 11.37
N LEU A 94 -2.30 2.11 12.02
CA LEU A 94 -3.12 1.84 13.20
C LEU A 94 -2.75 2.75 14.39
N VAL A 95 -1.47 2.94 14.66
CA VAL A 95 -0.99 3.81 15.75
C VAL A 95 -1.43 5.26 15.52
N ILE A 96 -1.31 5.76 14.29
CA ILE A 96 -1.73 7.12 13.94
C ILE A 96 -3.24 7.29 14.14
N VAL A 97 -4.06 6.33 13.72
CA VAL A 97 -5.52 6.37 13.91
C VAL A 97 -5.88 6.43 15.39
N LEU A 98 -5.25 5.59 16.23
CA LEU A 98 -5.46 5.60 17.67
C LEU A 98 -5.06 6.93 18.32
N ALA A 99 -3.93 7.51 17.90
CA ALA A 99 -3.47 8.81 18.39
C ALA A 99 -4.48 9.93 18.05
N VAL A 100 -5.01 9.95 16.83
CA VAL A 100 -6.01 10.92 16.38
C VAL A 100 -7.30 10.79 17.20
N VAL A 101 -7.78 9.57 17.44
CA VAL A 101 -8.97 9.33 18.28
C VAL A 101 -8.77 9.85 19.70
N LEU A 102 -7.60 9.58 20.30
CA LEU A 102 -7.27 10.08 21.65
C LEU A 102 -7.26 11.62 21.71
N ILE A 103 -6.69 12.27 20.70
CA ILE A 103 -6.67 13.75 20.62
C ILE A 103 -8.10 14.31 20.55
N ILE A 104 -8.96 13.69 19.72
CA ILE A 104 -10.38 14.09 19.60
C ILE A 104 -11.12 13.92 20.94
N LEU A 105 -10.92 12.80 21.63
CA LEU A 105 -11.53 12.55 22.94
C LEU A 105 -11.05 13.54 23.99
N LEU A 106 -9.77 13.87 24.05
CA LEU A 106 -9.21 14.88 24.95
C LEU A 106 -9.77 16.27 24.63
N TRP A 107 -9.86 16.63 23.35
CA TRP A 107 -10.45 17.90 22.92
C TRP A 107 -11.93 17.99 23.33
N TYR A 108 -12.70 16.93 23.12
CA TYR A 108 -14.11 16.83 23.52
C TYR A 108 -14.28 16.92 25.04
N TYR A 109 -13.45 16.23 25.80
CA TYR A 109 -13.44 16.30 27.27
C TYR A 109 -13.14 17.74 27.78
N PHE A 110 -12.14 18.39 27.21
CA PHE A 110 -11.77 19.76 27.54
C PHE A 110 -12.88 20.75 27.17
N HIS A 111 -13.53 20.55 26.04
CA HIS A 111 -14.64 21.39 25.58
C HIS A 111 -15.85 21.31 26.53
N ILE A 112 -16.23 20.11 26.96
CA ILE A 112 -17.32 19.93 27.95
C ILE A 112 -16.97 20.56 29.27
N LYS A 113 -15.74 20.37 29.78
CA LYS A 113 -15.29 20.93 31.04
C LYS A 113 -15.25 22.49 31.02
N SER A 114 -14.92 23.07 29.86
CA SER A 114 -14.94 24.53 29.68
C SER A 114 -16.35 25.09 29.68
N SER A 115 -17.31 24.37 29.09
CA SER A 115 -18.72 24.81 29.03
C SER A 115 -19.40 24.84 30.43
N SER A 116 -19.07 23.89 31.30
CA SER A 116 -19.64 23.85 32.68
C SER A 116 -19.17 25.00 33.56
N LYS A 117 -17.92 25.45 33.40
CA LYS A 117 -17.40 26.63 34.15
C LYS A 117 -18.10 27.95 33.76
N LYS A 118 -18.46 28.10 32.46
CA LYS A 118 -19.19 29.30 31.99
C LYS A 118 -20.62 29.35 32.54
N LYS A 119 -21.33 28.22 32.70
CA LYS A 119 -22.68 28.16 33.30
C LYS A 119 -22.67 28.52 34.78
N GLN A 120 -21.68 28.10 35.55
CA GLN A 120 -21.58 28.44 36.97
C GLN A 120 -21.26 29.94 37.19
N ARG A 121 -20.41 30.54 36.35
CA ARG A 121 -20.13 31.99 36.44
C ARG A 121 -21.37 32.83 36.16
N LYS A 122 -22.18 32.48 35.15
CA LYS A 122 -23.45 33.18 34.85
C LYS A 122 -24.48 33.04 35.99
N LYS A 123 -24.60 31.87 36.65
CA LYS A 123 -25.47 31.68 37.82
C LYS A 123 -25.04 32.52 39.02
N LYS A 124 -23.72 32.64 39.29
CA LYS A 124 -23.20 33.50 40.38
C LYS A 124 -23.46 34.99 40.13
N GLN A 125 -23.32 35.44 38.88
CA GLN A 125 -23.59 36.82 38.50
C GLN A 125 -25.09 37.19 38.66
N ARG A 126 -25.99 36.31 38.19
CA ARG A 126 -27.45 36.52 38.37
C ARG A 126 -27.84 36.58 39.84
N LYS A 127 -27.31 35.73 40.70
CA LYS A 127 -27.58 35.80 42.16
C LYS A 127 -27.06 37.09 42.82
N LYS A 128 -25.93 37.64 42.34
CA LYS A 128 -25.42 38.93 42.84
C LYS A 128 -26.28 40.12 42.38
N GLN A 129 -26.85 40.08 41.18
CA GLN A 129 -27.73 41.12 40.66
C GLN A 129 -29.06 41.16 41.41
N VAL A 130 -29.68 40.00 41.67
CA VAL A 130 -30.93 39.92 42.46
C VAL A 130 -30.74 40.50 43.85
N ARG A 131 -29.67 40.16 44.59
CA ARG A 131 -29.35 40.69 45.90
C ARG A 131 -29.06 42.21 45.94
N ARG A 132 -28.73 42.82 44.79
CA ARG A 132 -28.47 44.26 44.70
C ARG A 132 -29.77 45.08 44.50
N ASN A 133 -30.79 44.43 43.91
CA ASN A 133 -32.08 45.04 43.64
C ASN A 133 -33.08 44.94 44.85
N GLU A 134 -32.74 44.15 45.89
CA GLU A 134 -33.51 43.94 47.12
C GLU A 134 -33.00 44.84 48.25
N LYS A 135 -32.00 45.71 48.02
CA LYS A 135 -31.56 46.78 48.96
C LYS A 135 -31.93 48.17 48.41
#